data_49beea1b15878701b4f31212ec715f3c
#
_entry.id   49beea1b15878701b4f31212ec715f3c
#
_cell.length_a   1.000
_cell.length_b   1.000
_cell.length_c   1.000
_cell.angle_alpha   90.00
_cell.angle_beta   90.00
_cell.angle_gamma   90.00
#
_symmetry.space_group_name_H-M   'P 1'
#
loop_
_entity.id
_entity.type
_entity.pdbx_description
1 polymer ?
#
loop_
_entity_poly.entity_id
_entity_poly.type
_entity_poly.pdbx_seq_one_letter_code
_entity_poly.pdbx_strand_id
1 'polypeptide(L)'
;MMKNVKLDIAKTGIEISADIEAKAQTANALLHSGKGAGNDFLGWVHLPSSISENEIDAIRKEAAKLRSKADVVVCIGIGGSYLGAKAVLEAMSDPFKLLHKEQKDPTVIFAGQNISEDYTAELLAALKEHSIAAIVISKSGTTTEPAIAFRLIKAEIEKRYGCLLYT
;
A
#
# COMPACT_ATOMS: atom_id res chain seq x y z
N MET A 1 17.59 16.91 -5.22
CA MET A 1 18.50 15.75 -5.17
C MET A 1 18.65 15.34 -3.71
N MET A 2 18.14 14.20 -3.32
CA MET A 2 18.26 13.72 -1.93
C MET A 2 19.72 13.33 -1.66
N LYS A 3 20.43 14.19 -0.90
CA LYS A 3 21.83 13.96 -0.50
C LYS A 3 21.98 13.06 0.74
N ASN A 4 20.90 12.43 1.20
CA ASN A 4 20.85 11.85 2.55
C ASN A 4 20.90 10.31 2.59
N VAL A 5 20.92 9.63 1.45
CA VAL A 5 21.09 8.17 1.42
C VAL A 5 22.55 7.86 1.09
N LYS A 6 23.24 7.18 2.00
CA LYS A 6 24.62 6.74 1.83
C LYS A 6 24.70 5.23 2.05
N LEU A 7 25.48 4.56 1.22
CA LEU A 7 25.85 3.16 1.43
C LEU A 7 27.08 3.12 2.36
N ASP A 8 26.93 2.57 3.55
CA ASP A 8 28.03 2.32 4.47
C ASP A 8 28.32 0.83 4.53
N ILE A 9 29.49 0.44 4.01
CA ILE A 9 29.97 -0.94 3.96
C ILE A 9 31.15 -1.17 4.92
N ALA A 10 31.53 -0.20 5.74
CA ALA A 10 32.75 -0.25 6.56
C ALA A 10 32.84 -1.48 7.48
N LYS A 11 31.69 -2.05 7.90
CA LYS A 11 31.62 -3.23 8.78
C LYS A 11 31.27 -4.53 8.06
N THR A 12 31.18 -4.53 6.74
CA THR A 12 30.75 -5.73 5.98
C THR A 12 31.93 -6.61 5.55
N GLY A 13 33.16 -6.10 5.59
CA GLY A 13 34.32 -6.78 5.01
C GLY A 13 34.32 -6.83 3.48
N ILE A 14 33.38 -6.10 2.82
CA ILE A 14 33.26 -6.04 1.36
C ILE A 14 34.09 -4.86 0.85
N GLU A 15 34.92 -5.10 -0.17
CA GLU A 15 35.52 -4.04 -0.97
C GLU A 15 34.77 -3.91 -2.31
N ILE A 16 34.37 -2.69 -2.64
CA ILE A 16 33.80 -2.40 -3.96
C ILE A 16 34.98 -2.18 -4.92
N SER A 17 35.23 -3.19 -5.73
CA SER A 17 36.25 -3.09 -6.79
C SER A 17 35.78 -2.21 -7.95
N ALA A 18 36.71 -1.69 -8.73
CA ALA A 18 36.39 -0.92 -9.95
C ALA A 18 35.51 -1.70 -10.95
N ASP A 19 35.64 -3.03 -11.00
CA ASP A 19 34.79 -3.91 -11.83
C ASP A 19 33.35 -3.93 -11.34
N ILE A 20 33.11 -4.02 -10.03
CA ILE A 20 31.78 -3.96 -9.45
C ILE A 20 31.13 -2.60 -9.71
N GLU A 21 31.91 -1.53 -9.57
CA GLU A 21 31.42 -0.17 -9.84
C GLU A 21 31.02 0.00 -11.31
N ALA A 22 31.88 -0.44 -12.25
CA ALA A 22 31.58 -0.39 -13.68
C ALA A 22 30.33 -1.22 -14.07
N LYS A 23 30.14 -2.40 -13.47
CA LYS A 23 28.94 -3.23 -13.66
C LYS A 23 27.70 -2.54 -13.11
N ALA A 24 27.77 -1.91 -11.95
CA ALA A 24 26.64 -1.17 -11.37
C ALA A 24 26.25 0.03 -12.23
N GLN A 25 27.23 0.78 -12.75
CA GLN A 25 26.99 1.89 -13.67
C GLN A 25 26.33 1.42 -14.97
N THR A 26 26.80 0.31 -15.55
CA THR A 26 26.23 -0.28 -16.76
C THR A 26 24.79 -0.73 -16.54
N ALA A 27 24.52 -1.41 -15.44
CA ALA A 27 23.18 -1.86 -15.08
C ALA A 27 22.22 -0.68 -14.86
N ASN A 28 22.69 0.36 -14.18
CA ASN A 28 21.90 1.59 -13.97
C ASN A 28 21.60 2.31 -15.30
N ALA A 29 22.60 2.42 -16.19
CA ALA A 29 22.40 3.01 -17.50
C ALA A 29 21.41 2.20 -18.36
N LEU A 30 21.47 0.86 -18.30
CA LEU A 30 20.53 -0.02 -18.99
C LEU A 30 19.11 0.16 -18.47
N LEU A 31 18.92 0.22 -17.15
CA LEU A 31 17.61 0.47 -16.53
C LEU A 31 17.00 1.79 -17.02
N HIS A 32 17.75 2.88 -16.94
CA HIS A 32 17.28 4.21 -17.34
C HIS A 32 17.09 4.39 -18.86
N SER A 33 17.81 3.60 -19.68
CA SER A 33 17.63 3.61 -21.12
C SER A 33 16.32 2.97 -21.59
N GLY A 34 15.72 2.11 -20.74
CA GLY A 34 14.52 1.36 -21.09
C GLY A 34 14.69 0.33 -22.21
N LYS A 35 15.95 -0.07 -22.51
CA LYS A 35 16.28 -1.00 -23.63
C LYS A 35 16.55 -2.44 -23.21
N GLY A 36 16.49 -2.73 -21.92
CA GLY A 36 16.70 -4.07 -21.37
C GLY A 36 15.46 -4.95 -21.43
N ALA A 37 15.64 -6.23 -21.11
CA ALA A 37 14.52 -7.15 -20.90
C ALA A 37 13.64 -6.65 -19.76
N GLY A 38 12.29 -6.74 -19.93
CA GLY A 38 11.32 -6.25 -18.94
C GLY A 38 11.07 -4.73 -19.01
N ASN A 39 11.42 -4.07 -20.11
CA ASN A 39 11.20 -2.64 -20.32
C ASN A 39 9.71 -2.22 -20.23
N ASP A 40 8.78 -3.13 -20.46
CA ASP A 40 7.33 -2.90 -20.28
C ASP A 40 6.94 -2.64 -18.81
N PHE A 41 7.83 -2.93 -17.85
CA PHE A 41 7.57 -2.83 -16.42
C PHE A 41 8.36 -1.72 -15.72
N LEU A 42 8.77 -0.68 -16.41
CA LEU A 42 9.62 0.40 -15.90
C LEU A 42 8.86 1.64 -15.39
N GLY A 43 7.54 1.62 -15.35
CA GLY A 43 6.73 2.77 -14.92
C GLY A 43 7.09 3.30 -13.51
N TRP A 44 7.65 2.46 -12.66
CA TRP A 44 8.08 2.82 -11.30
C TRP A 44 9.35 3.66 -11.24
N VAL A 45 10.21 3.61 -12.26
CA VAL A 45 11.56 4.24 -12.24
C VAL A 45 11.48 5.75 -12.03
N HIS A 46 10.51 6.40 -12.67
CA HIS A 46 10.33 7.85 -12.60
C HIS A 46 9.07 8.26 -11.83
N LEU A 47 8.30 7.29 -11.29
CA LEU A 47 7.04 7.55 -10.61
C LEU A 47 7.13 8.62 -9.52
N PRO A 48 8.13 8.60 -8.59
CA PRO A 48 8.20 9.61 -7.53
C PRO A 48 8.35 11.05 -8.01
N SER A 49 8.90 11.23 -9.23
CA SER A 49 9.09 12.57 -9.82
C SER A 49 8.01 12.95 -10.84
N SER A 50 7.13 12.01 -11.19
CA SER A 50 6.07 12.25 -12.19
C SER A 50 4.69 12.47 -11.58
N ILE A 51 4.54 12.24 -10.26
CA ILE A 51 3.27 12.50 -9.55
C ILE A 51 2.99 14.01 -9.56
N SER A 52 1.87 14.38 -10.14
CA SER A 52 1.44 15.78 -10.24
C SER A 52 0.71 16.26 -8.99
N GLU A 53 0.70 17.58 -8.73
CA GLU A 53 -0.09 18.16 -7.66
C GLU A 53 -1.59 17.86 -7.81
N ASN A 54 -2.11 17.77 -9.03
CA ASN A 54 -3.50 17.41 -9.28
C ASN A 54 -3.82 15.99 -8.82
N GLU A 55 -2.91 15.03 -9.00
CA GLU A 55 -3.06 13.66 -8.49
C GLU A 55 -3.03 13.64 -6.96
N ILE A 56 -2.11 14.40 -6.36
CA ILE A 56 -2.03 14.52 -4.90
C ILE A 56 -3.33 15.12 -4.34
N ASP A 57 -3.86 16.14 -4.96
CA ASP A 57 -5.11 16.78 -4.52
C ASP A 57 -6.32 15.85 -4.71
N ALA A 58 -6.37 15.06 -5.78
CA ALA A 58 -7.39 14.04 -5.95
C ALA A 58 -7.34 13.00 -4.82
N ILE A 59 -6.14 12.50 -4.48
CA ILE A 59 -5.95 11.57 -3.35
C ILE A 59 -6.38 12.20 -2.03
N ARG A 60 -5.99 13.44 -1.76
CA ARG A 60 -6.40 14.18 -0.55
C ARG A 60 -7.92 14.31 -0.43
N LYS A 61 -8.58 14.60 -1.54
CA LYS A 61 -10.04 14.73 -1.60
C LYS A 61 -10.73 13.40 -1.28
N GLU A 62 -10.29 12.30 -1.87
CA GLU A 62 -10.85 10.97 -1.56
C GLU A 62 -10.53 10.54 -0.13
N ALA A 63 -9.34 10.82 0.38
CA ALA A 63 -9.00 10.55 1.76
C ALA A 63 -9.90 11.32 2.74
N ALA A 64 -10.20 12.60 2.47
CA ALA A 64 -11.12 13.40 3.28
C ALA A 64 -12.54 12.83 3.24
N LYS A 65 -12.98 12.35 2.08
CA LYS A 65 -14.28 11.69 1.90
C LYS A 65 -14.40 10.39 2.70
N LEU A 66 -13.35 9.57 2.68
CA LEU A 66 -13.30 8.34 3.49
C LEU A 66 -13.33 8.65 4.99
N ARG A 67 -12.56 9.64 5.43
CA ARG A 67 -12.56 10.10 6.85
C ARG A 67 -13.94 10.56 7.32
N SER A 68 -14.72 11.16 6.46
CA SER A 68 -16.06 11.64 6.81
C SER A 68 -17.13 10.56 6.85
N LYS A 69 -16.84 9.37 6.33
CA LYS A 69 -17.85 8.32 6.11
C LYS A 69 -17.60 7.01 6.83
N ALA A 70 -16.38 6.74 7.25
CA ALA A 70 -16.00 5.45 7.79
C ALA A 70 -15.16 5.56 9.05
N ASP A 71 -15.46 4.73 10.04
CA ASP A 71 -14.62 4.53 11.23
C ASP A 71 -13.45 3.58 10.92
N VAL A 72 -13.67 2.65 9.98
CA VAL A 72 -12.70 1.66 9.56
C VAL A 72 -12.58 1.62 8.05
N VAL A 73 -11.35 1.69 7.55
CA VAL A 73 -11.01 1.49 6.14
C VAL A 73 -10.28 0.17 5.99
N VAL A 74 -10.87 -0.78 5.26
CA VAL A 74 -10.24 -2.07 4.95
C VAL A 74 -9.45 -1.94 3.65
N CYS A 75 -8.14 -1.97 3.75
CA CYS A 75 -7.22 -1.95 2.61
C CYS A 75 -6.94 -3.39 2.16
N ILE A 76 -7.41 -3.76 0.97
CA ILE A 76 -7.35 -5.11 0.43
C ILE A 76 -6.25 -5.18 -0.62
N GLY A 77 -5.23 -6.00 -0.37
CA GLY A 77 -4.10 -6.18 -1.27
C GLY A 77 -3.09 -7.17 -0.72
N ILE A 78 -2.12 -7.55 -1.54
CA ILE A 78 -1.03 -8.47 -1.16
C ILE A 78 0.31 -7.93 -1.65
N GLY A 79 1.40 -8.28 -0.98
CA GLY A 79 2.75 -7.88 -1.34
C GLY A 79 2.88 -6.36 -1.45
N GLY A 80 3.42 -5.87 -2.56
CA GLY A 80 3.61 -4.43 -2.80
C GLY A 80 2.33 -3.60 -2.79
N SER A 81 1.16 -4.23 -2.98
CA SER A 81 -0.12 -3.53 -2.97
C SER A 81 -0.59 -3.12 -1.56
N TYR A 82 0.04 -3.62 -0.48
CA TYR A 82 -0.30 -3.19 0.89
C TYR A 82 0.91 -2.86 1.76
N LEU A 83 2.06 -3.53 1.54
CA LEU A 83 3.23 -3.40 2.43
C LEU A 83 3.77 -1.97 2.52
N GLY A 84 3.80 -1.24 1.41
CA GLY A 84 4.26 0.15 1.40
C GLY A 84 3.36 1.05 2.24
N ALA A 85 2.05 0.96 2.05
CA ALA A 85 1.08 1.71 2.85
C ALA A 85 1.15 1.32 4.33
N LYS A 86 1.25 0.01 4.63
CA LYS A 86 1.40 -0.50 6.00
C LYS A 86 2.65 0.06 6.67
N ALA A 87 3.80 0.00 6.00
CA ALA A 87 5.06 0.50 6.53
C ALA A 87 4.99 1.99 6.88
N VAL A 88 4.41 2.82 6.00
CA VAL A 88 4.26 4.25 6.25
C VAL A 88 3.28 4.52 7.39
N LEU A 89 2.14 3.82 7.41
CA LEU A 89 1.16 3.95 8.48
C LEU A 89 1.75 3.58 9.84
N GLU A 90 2.49 2.48 9.93
CA GLU A 90 3.12 2.06 11.19
C GLU A 90 4.22 3.02 11.64
N ALA A 91 5.03 3.53 10.70
CA ALA A 91 6.09 4.47 11.00
C ALA A 91 5.58 5.85 11.45
N MET A 92 4.43 6.29 10.93
CA MET A 92 3.86 7.61 11.16
C MET A 92 2.75 7.63 12.20
N SER A 93 2.23 6.48 12.60
CA SER A 93 1.16 6.39 13.60
C SER A 93 1.70 6.51 15.01
N ASP A 94 0.92 7.14 15.88
CA ASP A 94 1.17 7.10 17.31
C ASP A 94 1.03 5.63 17.82
N PRO A 95 2.08 5.06 18.41
CA PRO A 95 2.05 3.69 18.94
C PRO A 95 1.03 3.52 20.08
N PHE A 96 0.64 4.59 20.72
CA PHE A 96 -0.33 4.60 21.83
C PHE A 96 -1.74 5.03 21.41
N LYS A 97 -2.01 5.15 20.12
CA LYS A 97 -3.30 5.63 19.60
C LYS A 97 -4.53 4.94 20.20
N LEU A 98 -4.41 3.66 20.54
CA LEU A 98 -5.50 2.88 21.14
C LEU A 98 -5.85 3.33 22.57
N LEU A 99 -4.98 4.10 23.24
CA LEU A 99 -5.21 4.66 24.57
C LEU A 99 -5.89 6.03 24.51
N HIS A 100 -5.99 6.65 23.34
CA HIS A 100 -6.67 7.92 23.19
C HIS A 100 -8.18 7.74 23.17
N LYS A 101 -8.90 8.57 23.90
CA LYS A 101 -10.38 8.50 23.98
C LYS A 101 -11.06 8.90 22.68
N GLU A 102 -10.42 9.76 21.89
CA GLU A 102 -10.96 10.23 20.61
C GLU A 102 -10.00 9.85 19.49
N GLN A 103 -10.51 9.13 18.52
CA GLN A 103 -9.81 8.85 17.26
C GLN A 103 -10.34 9.80 16.19
N LYS A 104 -9.44 10.65 15.66
CA LYS A 104 -9.78 11.62 14.61
C LYS A 104 -9.77 11.02 13.20
N ASP A 105 -9.01 9.96 13.01
CA ASP A 105 -8.84 9.28 11.72
C ASP A 105 -9.37 7.86 11.77
N PRO A 106 -9.89 7.34 10.65
CA PRO A 106 -10.31 5.95 10.55
C PRO A 106 -9.18 4.98 10.91
N THR A 107 -9.55 3.87 11.51
CA THR A 107 -8.63 2.76 11.67
C THR A 107 -8.42 2.07 10.33
N VAL A 108 -7.17 1.96 9.86
CA VAL A 108 -6.85 1.23 8.64
C VAL A 108 -6.48 -0.21 9.00
N ILE A 109 -7.21 -1.16 8.43
CA ILE A 109 -6.98 -2.60 8.58
C ILE A 109 -6.61 -3.18 7.21
N PHE A 110 -5.70 -4.16 7.20
CA PHE A 110 -5.28 -4.82 5.97
C PHE A 110 -5.90 -6.20 5.85
N ALA A 111 -6.40 -6.55 4.66
CA ALA A 111 -6.95 -7.86 4.34
C ALA A 111 -6.46 -8.35 2.96
N GLY A 112 -6.58 -9.65 2.70
CA GLY A 112 -6.16 -10.24 1.42
C GLY A 112 -4.66 -10.53 1.33
N GLN A 113 -3.93 -10.45 2.43
CA GLN A 113 -2.53 -10.88 2.53
C GLN A 113 -2.40 -12.36 2.93
N ASN A 114 -3.50 -13.00 3.28
CA ASN A 114 -3.62 -14.43 3.61
C ASN A 114 -5.04 -14.92 3.31
N ILE A 115 -5.25 -16.23 3.46
CA ILE A 115 -6.54 -16.92 3.29
C ILE A 115 -7.03 -17.57 4.60
N SER A 116 -6.59 -17.06 5.75
CA SER A 116 -7.02 -17.58 7.05
C SER A 116 -8.52 -17.36 7.25
N GLU A 117 -9.25 -18.44 7.51
CA GLU A 117 -10.68 -18.39 7.85
C GLU A 117 -10.90 -17.69 9.18
N ASP A 118 -10.07 -18.00 10.18
CA ASP A 118 -10.16 -17.40 11.52
C ASP A 118 -9.95 -15.89 11.46
N TYR A 119 -8.89 -15.43 10.78
CA TYR A 119 -8.64 -14.01 10.60
C TYR A 119 -9.82 -13.30 9.92
N THR A 120 -10.37 -13.93 8.89
CA THR A 120 -11.48 -13.34 8.13
C THR A 120 -12.76 -13.28 8.95
N ALA A 121 -13.06 -14.35 9.69
CA ALA A 121 -14.23 -14.42 10.56
C ALA A 121 -14.15 -13.38 11.70
N GLU A 122 -13.01 -13.27 12.35
CA GLU A 122 -12.75 -12.28 13.40
C GLU A 122 -12.84 -10.85 12.86
N LEU A 123 -12.25 -10.59 11.68
CA LEU A 123 -12.34 -9.29 11.03
C LEU A 123 -13.81 -8.92 10.75
N LEU A 124 -14.57 -9.81 10.12
CA LEU A 124 -15.99 -9.57 9.81
C LEU A 124 -16.82 -9.36 11.09
N ALA A 125 -16.48 -10.06 12.16
CA ALA A 125 -17.15 -9.88 13.46
C ALA A 125 -16.83 -8.50 14.06
N ALA A 126 -15.56 -8.09 14.05
CA ALA A 126 -15.12 -6.81 14.57
C ALA A 126 -15.71 -5.62 13.78
N LEU A 127 -15.89 -5.78 12.48
CA LEU A 127 -16.44 -4.73 11.63
C LEU A 127 -17.93 -4.44 11.89
N LYS A 128 -18.67 -5.30 12.58
CA LYS A 128 -20.13 -5.17 12.76
C LYS A 128 -20.55 -3.86 13.42
N GLU A 129 -19.78 -3.38 14.37
CA GLU A 129 -20.08 -2.19 15.18
C GLU A 129 -19.53 -0.90 14.59
N HIS A 130 -18.93 -0.94 13.39
CA HIS A 130 -18.26 0.20 12.78
C HIS A 130 -18.84 0.54 11.40
N SER A 131 -18.82 1.80 11.04
CA SER A 131 -18.97 2.20 9.64
C SER A 131 -17.70 1.85 8.85
N ILE A 132 -17.87 1.24 7.68
CA ILE A 132 -16.76 0.67 6.93
C ILE A 132 -16.67 1.17 5.50
N ALA A 133 -15.44 1.34 5.03
CA ALA A 133 -15.13 1.52 3.63
C ALA A 133 -14.01 0.55 3.21
N ALA A 134 -13.86 0.30 1.92
CA ALA A 134 -12.80 -0.57 1.40
C ALA A 134 -12.00 0.13 0.30
N ILE A 135 -10.68 -0.10 0.31
CA ILE A 135 -9.76 0.25 -0.76
C ILE A 135 -9.19 -1.06 -1.31
N VAL A 136 -9.34 -1.31 -2.61
CA VAL A 136 -8.86 -2.53 -3.26
C VAL A 136 -7.72 -2.19 -4.20
N ILE A 137 -6.56 -2.80 -4.01
CA ILE A 137 -5.37 -2.58 -4.81
C ILE A 137 -4.88 -3.92 -5.35
N SER A 138 -4.93 -4.09 -6.67
CA SER A 138 -4.44 -5.29 -7.35
C SER A 138 -3.79 -4.93 -8.67
N LYS A 139 -2.56 -5.41 -8.90
CA LYS A 139 -1.85 -5.23 -10.16
C LYS A 139 -2.48 -6.04 -11.29
N SER A 140 -2.77 -7.31 -11.05
CA SER A 140 -3.28 -8.24 -12.06
C SER A 140 -4.80 -8.36 -12.08
N GLY A 141 -5.46 -8.02 -10.97
CA GLY A 141 -6.89 -8.27 -10.78
C GLY A 141 -7.25 -9.76 -10.55
N THR A 142 -6.27 -10.66 -10.59
CA THR A 142 -6.49 -12.12 -10.58
C THR A 142 -5.90 -12.85 -9.38
N THR A 143 -5.20 -12.15 -8.48
CA THR A 143 -4.61 -12.76 -7.28
C THR A 143 -5.71 -13.24 -6.34
N THR A 144 -5.62 -14.51 -5.94
CA THR A 144 -6.70 -15.22 -5.24
C THR A 144 -7.01 -14.64 -3.87
N GLU A 145 -6.01 -14.37 -3.06
CA GLU A 145 -6.17 -13.92 -1.66
C GLU A 145 -6.91 -12.55 -1.58
N PRO A 146 -6.49 -11.50 -2.31
CA PRO A 146 -7.24 -10.26 -2.34
C PRO A 146 -8.63 -10.41 -2.97
N ALA A 147 -8.80 -11.30 -3.95
CA ALA A 147 -10.11 -11.52 -4.58
C ALA A 147 -11.10 -12.15 -3.61
N ILE A 148 -10.67 -13.11 -2.79
CA ILE A 148 -11.50 -13.71 -1.73
C ILE A 148 -11.87 -12.66 -0.69
N ALA A 149 -10.88 -11.94 -0.15
CA ALA A 149 -11.10 -10.90 0.84
C ALA A 149 -12.05 -9.81 0.31
N PHE A 150 -11.84 -9.36 -0.94
CA PHE A 150 -12.72 -8.37 -1.57
C PHE A 150 -14.16 -8.88 -1.69
N ARG A 151 -14.36 -10.11 -2.13
CA ARG A 151 -15.70 -10.69 -2.25
C ARG A 151 -16.45 -10.69 -0.91
N LEU A 152 -15.78 -11.05 0.17
CA LEU A 152 -16.38 -11.13 1.50
C LEU A 152 -16.67 -9.74 2.07
N ILE A 153 -15.74 -8.81 2.00
CA ILE A 153 -15.92 -7.43 2.46
C ILE A 153 -16.98 -6.70 1.61
N LYS A 154 -16.97 -6.92 0.28
CA LYS A 154 -17.99 -6.38 -0.61
C LYS A 154 -19.38 -6.84 -0.21
N ALA A 155 -19.58 -8.14 0.03
CA ALA A 155 -20.87 -8.68 0.45
C ALA A 155 -21.34 -8.06 1.77
N GLU A 156 -20.44 -7.82 2.72
CA GLU A 156 -20.77 -7.16 3.98
C GLU A 156 -21.17 -5.68 3.78
N ILE A 157 -20.47 -4.96 2.91
CA ILE A 157 -20.79 -3.57 2.54
C ILE A 157 -22.18 -3.52 1.84
N GLU A 158 -22.42 -4.37 0.87
CA GLU A 158 -23.70 -4.43 0.15
C GLU A 158 -24.87 -4.77 1.08
N LYS A 159 -24.66 -5.70 2.01
CA LYS A 159 -25.67 -6.06 3.02
C LYS A 159 -26.05 -4.90 3.92
N ARG A 160 -25.07 -4.04 4.29
CA ARG A 160 -25.31 -2.92 5.23
C ARG A 160 -25.85 -1.66 4.57
N TYR A 161 -25.29 -1.33 3.41
CA TYR A 161 -25.51 -0.03 2.77
C TYR A 161 -26.30 -0.12 1.47
N GLY A 162 -26.68 -1.33 1.04
CA GLY A 162 -27.32 -1.55 -0.24
C GLY A 162 -26.30 -1.64 -1.38
N CYS A 163 -26.61 -1.03 -2.53
CA CYS A 163 -25.69 -1.06 -3.66
C CYS A 163 -24.38 -0.30 -3.36
N LEU A 164 -23.26 -0.83 -3.82
CA LEU A 164 -21.96 -0.20 -3.65
C LEU A 164 -21.93 1.19 -4.28
N LEU A 165 -21.52 2.16 -3.50
CA LEU A 165 -21.12 3.46 -4.00
C LEU A 165 -19.63 3.39 -4.35
N TYR A 166 -19.33 3.19 -5.63
CA TYR A 166 -17.96 3.36 -6.16
C TYR A 166 -17.63 4.84 -6.28
N THR A 167 -16.41 5.17 -5.97
CA THR A 167 -15.88 6.52 -6.19
C THR A 167 -14.54 6.45 -6.90
#